data_808145d55b52c2477b2fcc84387ae0ab
#
_entry.id   808145d55b52c2477b2fcc84387ae0ab
#
_cell.length_a   1.000
_cell.length_b   1.000
_cell.length_c   1.000
_cell.angle_alpha   90.00
_cell.angle_beta   90.00
_cell.angle_gamma   90.00
#
_symmetry.space_group_name_H-M   'P 1'
#
loop_
_entity.id
_entity.type
_entity.pdbx_description
1 polymer ?
#
loop_
_entity_poly.entity_id
_entity_poly.type
_entity_poly.pdbx_seq_one_letter_code
_entity_poly.pdbx_strand_id
1 'polypeptide(L)'
;MTTMKQFLVNPTGSGSASVARRDRIRLDMNNRFNALYKGNKGKFKCSFFYDTKKNDIYYVLKIPSEIYFSKDLYYDVIIKLKGDPTGKTSKMLMNREMQVFSNSPNFTYTYAYVFNSLGMIIDWTKPKTAPKSLTESPKLRNPDNVLGFEKSVYFSLLYITNFIKEGTNEEFIIKNAKKLDTKAILGATKTALQKNKEYDLIHKQVREEQKKVKERKEKIRNTIQTVKNVATLGLLKEKKKVKTSSKKTPKKPKAKLTKRNKIRKTK
;
A
#
# COMPACT_ATOMS: atom_id res chain seq x y z
N MET A 1 1.43 6.26 23.81
CA MET A 1 2.10 5.23 22.97
C MET A 1 1.07 4.49 22.14
N THR A 2 1.44 4.05 20.95
CA THR A 2 0.50 3.48 19.96
C THR A 2 0.34 1.98 20.19
N THR A 3 -0.90 1.50 20.27
CA THR A 3 -1.21 0.07 20.35
C THR A 3 -1.39 -0.54 18.96
N MET A 4 -1.35 -1.87 18.88
CA MET A 4 -1.65 -2.59 17.64
C MET A 4 -3.03 -2.22 17.09
N LYS A 5 -4.06 -2.16 17.96
CA LYS A 5 -5.42 -1.76 17.59
C LYS A 5 -5.47 -0.33 17.04
N GLN A 6 -4.81 0.61 17.72
CA GLN A 6 -4.75 2.01 17.26
C GLN A 6 -4.07 2.13 15.91
N PHE A 7 -2.97 1.41 15.70
CA PHE A 7 -2.27 1.45 14.41
C PHE A 7 -3.13 0.90 13.25
N LEU A 8 -3.92 -0.13 13.49
CA LEU A 8 -4.84 -0.68 12.48
C LEU A 8 -5.99 0.26 12.13
N VAL A 9 -6.47 1.03 13.12
CA VAL A 9 -7.64 1.92 12.94
C VAL A 9 -7.22 3.34 12.58
N ASN A 10 -6.26 3.89 13.31
CA ASN A 10 -5.83 5.28 13.18
C ASN A 10 -4.38 5.48 13.61
N PRO A 11 -3.40 5.18 12.75
CA PRO A 11 -2.00 5.36 13.09
C PRO A 11 -1.59 6.83 13.27
N THR A 12 -2.33 7.76 12.66
CA THR A 12 -1.97 9.18 12.65
C THR A 12 -2.40 9.95 13.91
N GLY A 13 -3.10 9.31 14.86
CA GLY A 13 -3.71 10.03 15.97
C GLY A 13 -4.89 10.92 15.53
N SER A 14 -5.40 11.74 16.43
CA SER A 14 -6.64 12.52 16.22
C SER A 14 -6.48 13.80 15.39
N GLY A 15 -5.28 14.13 14.90
CA GLY A 15 -4.98 15.56 14.61
C GLY A 15 -5.02 16.03 13.17
N SER A 16 -4.70 15.26 12.14
CA SER A 16 -4.26 15.90 10.90
C SER A 16 -4.90 15.49 9.58
N ALA A 17 -5.69 14.45 9.55
CA ALA A 17 -6.38 14.06 8.32
C ALA A 17 -7.87 13.90 8.59
N SER A 18 -8.73 14.35 7.64
CA SER A 18 -10.16 14.09 7.73
C SER A 18 -10.41 12.59 7.87
N VAL A 19 -11.43 12.19 8.62
CA VAL A 19 -11.83 10.79 8.82
C VAL A 19 -12.02 10.09 7.47
N ALA A 20 -12.66 10.77 6.51
CA ALA A 20 -12.88 10.26 5.16
C ALA A 20 -11.56 9.94 4.41
N ARG A 21 -10.52 10.78 4.57
CA ARG A 21 -9.21 10.52 3.94
C ARG A 21 -8.53 9.29 4.56
N ARG A 22 -8.57 9.15 5.88
CA ARG A 22 -8.00 7.98 6.58
C ARG A 22 -8.69 6.70 6.19
N ASP A 23 -10.01 6.71 6.14
CA ASP A 23 -10.81 5.54 5.76
C ASP A 23 -10.56 5.13 4.31
N ARG A 24 -10.38 6.09 3.41
CA ARG A 24 -9.98 5.81 2.02
C ARG A 24 -8.60 5.16 1.94
N ILE A 25 -7.61 5.68 2.67
CA ILE A 25 -6.26 5.10 2.70
C ILE A 25 -6.32 3.69 3.29
N ARG A 26 -7.05 3.49 4.38
CA ARG A 26 -7.22 2.17 5.01
C ARG A 26 -7.88 1.18 4.06
N LEU A 27 -8.92 1.58 3.37
CA LEU A 27 -9.60 0.74 2.38
C LEU A 27 -8.66 0.35 1.23
N ASP A 28 -7.91 1.32 0.68
CA ASP A 28 -6.90 1.06 -0.35
C ASP A 28 -5.85 0.06 0.13
N MET A 29 -5.31 0.26 1.33
CA MET A 29 -4.33 -0.64 1.92
C MET A 29 -4.87 -2.05 2.15
N ASN A 30 -6.12 -2.18 2.60
CA ASN A 30 -6.78 -3.47 2.75
C ASN A 30 -6.96 -4.19 1.40
N ASN A 31 -7.38 -3.47 0.38
CA ASN A 31 -7.54 -4.02 -0.98
C ASN A 31 -6.21 -4.49 -1.55
N ARG A 32 -5.16 -3.71 -1.37
CA ARG A 32 -3.79 -4.05 -1.79
C ARG A 32 -3.26 -5.27 -1.05
N PHE A 33 -3.46 -5.32 0.27
CA PHE A 33 -3.09 -6.48 1.06
C PHE A 33 -3.81 -7.75 0.60
N ASN A 34 -5.13 -7.69 0.39
CA ASN A 34 -5.92 -8.82 -0.06
C ASN A 34 -5.46 -9.32 -1.44
N ALA A 35 -5.16 -8.42 -2.37
CA ALA A 35 -4.61 -8.77 -3.68
C ALA A 35 -3.24 -9.45 -3.55
N LEU A 36 -2.35 -8.89 -2.73
CA LEU A 36 -1.02 -9.45 -2.47
C LEU A 36 -1.12 -10.83 -1.82
N TYR A 37 -1.95 -10.97 -0.79
CA TYR A 37 -2.16 -12.23 -0.09
C TYR A 37 -2.75 -13.30 -1.01
N LYS A 38 -3.77 -12.97 -1.82
CA LYS A 38 -4.38 -13.89 -2.78
C LYS A 38 -3.35 -14.45 -3.76
N GLY A 39 -2.46 -13.60 -4.28
CA GLY A 39 -1.40 -14.01 -5.21
C GLY A 39 -0.21 -14.72 -4.55
N ASN A 40 -0.05 -14.64 -3.23
CA ASN A 40 1.14 -15.10 -2.50
C ASN A 40 0.81 -15.86 -1.20
N LYS A 41 -0.30 -16.58 -1.16
CA LYS A 41 -0.86 -17.19 0.07
C LYS A 41 0.16 -18.00 0.88
N GLY A 42 0.98 -18.81 0.23
CA GLY A 42 2.00 -19.64 0.89
C GLY A 42 3.33 -18.93 1.18
N LYS A 43 3.48 -17.67 0.75
CA LYS A 43 4.75 -16.93 0.87
C LYS A 43 4.85 -16.07 2.12
N PHE A 44 3.72 -15.75 2.77
CA PHE A 44 3.74 -15.07 4.05
C PHE A 44 4.22 -16.02 5.14
N LYS A 45 5.18 -15.58 5.94
CA LYS A 45 5.71 -16.38 7.06
C LYS A 45 5.65 -15.56 8.33
N CYS A 46 5.29 -16.19 9.43
CA CYS A 46 5.30 -15.61 10.76
C CYS A 46 5.90 -16.60 11.76
N SER A 47 6.76 -16.13 12.63
CA SER A 47 7.30 -16.86 13.76
C SER A 47 7.05 -16.07 15.04
N PHE A 48 6.75 -16.75 16.13
CA PHE A 48 6.50 -16.16 17.42
C PHE A 48 7.69 -16.35 18.32
N PHE A 49 8.04 -15.31 19.08
CA PHE A 49 9.06 -15.37 20.12
C PHE A 49 8.54 -14.71 21.38
N TYR A 50 8.98 -15.22 22.52
CA TYR A 50 8.55 -14.75 23.83
C TYR A 50 9.76 -14.46 24.72
N ASP A 51 9.75 -13.26 25.33
CA ASP A 51 10.71 -12.87 26.36
C ASP A 51 10.08 -13.11 27.74
N THR A 52 10.46 -14.21 28.39
CA THR A 52 9.94 -14.60 29.71
C THR A 52 10.27 -13.61 30.80
N LYS A 53 11.33 -12.79 30.65
CA LYS A 53 11.73 -11.80 31.66
C LYS A 53 10.88 -10.55 31.65
N LYS A 54 10.41 -10.15 30.46
CA LYS A 54 9.66 -8.90 30.25
C LYS A 54 8.20 -9.14 29.87
N ASN A 55 7.79 -10.39 29.69
CA ASN A 55 6.50 -10.79 29.14
C ASN A 55 6.21 -10.16 27.75
N ASP A 56 7.28 -9.82 27.01
CA ASP A 56 7.16 -9.25 25.68
C ASP A 56 6.92 -10.36 24.65
N ILE A 57 5.98 -10.13 23.75
CA ILE A 57 5.71 -11.01 22.61
C ILE A 57 6.27 -10.39 21.34
N TYR A 58 6.93 -11.20 20.52
CA TYR A 58 7.48 -10.78 19.24
C TYR A 58 6.90 -11.62 18.11
N TYR A 59 6.44 -10.92 17.08
CA TYR A 59 6.12 -11.51 15.78
C TYR A 59 7.26 -11.16 14.83
N VAL A 60 7.86 -12.17 14.22
CA VAL A 60 8.88 -12.00 13.18
C VAL A 60 8.29 -12.50 11.87
N LEU A 61 8.04 -11.57 10.95
CA LEU A 61 7.31 -11.83 9.72
C LEU A 61 8.19 -11.62 8.49
N LYS A 62 7.90 -12.42 7.46
CA LYS A 62 8.37 -12.19 6.10
C LYS A 62 7.17 -11.87 5.22
N ILE A 63 7.12 -10.63 4.73
CA ILE A 63 6.03 -10.11 3.91
C ILE A 63 6.50 -9.98 2.46
N PRO A 64 5.84 -10.62 1.49
CA PRO A 64 6.19 -10.47 0.08
C PRO A 64 6.11 -9.02 -0.38
N SER A 65 7.04 -8.62 -1.24
CA SER A 65 6.99 -7.29 -1.85
C SER A 65 5.87 -7.22 -2.90
N GLU A 66 5.05 -6.19 -2.86
CA GLU A 66 4.03 -5.94 -3.90
C GLU A 66 4.61 -5.73 -5.30
N ILE A 67 5.77 -5.07 -5.36
CA ILE A 67 6.36 -4.66 -6.64
C ILE A 67 7.15 -5.82 -7.27
N TYR A 68 7.69 -6.70 -6.43
CA TYR A 68 8.66 -7.73 -6.83
C TYR A 68 8.24 -9.13 -6.45
N PHE A 69 6.94 -9.37 -6.34
CA PHE A 69 6.43 -10.70 -5.96
C PHE A 69 6.91 -11.81 -6.93
N SER A 70 7.21 -11.47 -8.18
CA SER A 70 7.79 -12.40 -9.17
C SER A 70 9.25 -12.77 -8.89
N LYS A 71 9.96 -12.03 -8.04
CA LYS A 71 11.39 -12.21 -7.72
C LYS A 71 11.62 -12.75 -6.30
N ASP A 72 10.60 -13.27 -5.64
CA ASP A 72 10.66 -13.81 -4.27
C ASP A 72 11.30 -12.85 -3.24
N LEU A 73 11.02 -11.56 -3.41
CA LEU A 73 11.49 -10.53 -2.51
C LEU A 73 10.57 -10.36 -1.31
N TYR A 74 11.14 -10.37 -0.13
CA TYR A 74 10.45 -10.25 1.15
C TYR A 74 10.99 -9.07 1.95
N TYR A 75 10.09 -8.45 2.70
CA TYR A 75 10.45 -7.56 3.79
C TYR A 75 10.37 -8.31 5.11
N ASP A 76 11.41 -8.19 5.92
CA ASP A 76 11.39 -8.65 7.30
C ASP A 76 10.76 -7.56 8.17
N VAL A 77 9.76 -7.96 8.94
CA VAL A 77 9.05 -7.09 9.87
C VAL A 77 9.06 -7.74 11.23
N ILE A 78 9.46 -6.98 12.25
CA ILE A 78 9.42 -7.42 13.62
C ILE A 78 8.42 -6.52 14.35
N ILE A 79 7.45 -7.12 15.00
CA ILE A 79 6.47 -6.44 15.84
C ILE A 79 6.65 -6.96 17.26
N LYS A 80 6.93 -6.04 18.18
CA LYS A 80 7.00 -6.32 19.59
C LYS A 80 5.74 -5.76 20.26
N LEU A 81 5.06 -6.59 21.01
CA LEU A 81 4.01 -6.17 21.94
C LEU A 81 4.59 -6.22 23.35
N LYS A 82 4.62 -5.06 24.02
CA LYS A 82 5.17 -4.96 25.35
C LYS A 82 4.35 -5.74 26.38
N GLY A 83 5.02 -6.49 27.21
CA GLY A 83 4.41 -7.19 28.31
C GLY A 83 3.84 -6.26 29.37
N ASP A 84 3.01 -6.81 30.24
CA ASP A 84 2.60 -6.13 31.47
C ASP A 84 3.65 -6.44 32.54
N PRO A 85 4.37 -5.44 33.05
CA PRO A 85 5.38 -5.66 34.09
C PRO A 85 4.78 -6.21 35.41
N THR A 86 3.46 -6.06 35.60
CA THR A 86 2.77 -6.59 36.78
C THR A 86 2.36 -8.04 36.65
N GLY A 87 2.61 -8.68 35.48
CA GLY A 87 2.23 -10.06 35.22
C GLY A 87 0.72 -10.31 35.09
N LYS A 88 -0.10 -9.28 35.23
CA LYS A 88 -1.56 -9.39 35.04
C LYS A 88 -1.89 -9.41 33.53
N THR A 89 -2.33 -10.54 33.06
CA THR A 89 -2.69 -10.81 31.64
C THR A 89 -3.97 -10.12 31.18
N SER A 90 -4.40 -9.04 31.82
CA SER A 90 -5.75 -8.46 31.63
C SER A 90 -5.93 -7.64 30.36
N LYS A 91 -4.89 -7.32 29.60
CA LYS A 91 -5.03 -6.57 28.36
C LYS A 91 -4.95 -7.49 27.16
N MET A 92 -6.00 -7.51 26.34
CA MET A 92 -5.97 -8.14 25.02
C MET A 92 -4.70 -7.72 24.29
N LEU A 93 -4.00 -8.64 23.62
CA LEU A 93 -2.74 -8.36 22.88
C LEU A 93 -2.83 -7.14 21.97
N MET A 94 -3.98 -6.94 21.32
CA MET A 94 -4.20 -5.78 20.46
C MET A 94 -4.16 -4.42 21.18
N ASN A 95 -4.35 -4.40 22.50
CA ASN A 95 -4.32 -3.20 23.30
C ASN A 95 -2.96 -2.95 23.96
N ARG A 96 -1.97 -3.82 23.72
CA ARG A 96 -0.60 -3.62 24.20
C ARG A 96 0.13 -2.58 23.38
N GLU A 97 1.06 -1.89 23.98
CA GLU A 97 1.98 -0.98 23.30
C GLU A 97 2.82 -1.73 22.29
N MET A 98 2.94 -1.15 21.12
CA MET A 98 3.63 -1.74 19.99
C MET A 98 4.95 -1.04 19.69
N GLN A 99 6.00 -1.81 19.52
CA GLN A 99 7.24 -1.37 18.89
C GLN A 99 7.46 -2.19 17.63
N VAL A 100 8.13 -1.60 16.63
CA VAL A 100 8.30 -2.22 15.32
C VAL A 100 9.70 -2.04 14.76
N PHE A 101 10.03 -2.92 13.84
CA PHE A 101 11.15 -2.77 12.92
C PHE A 101 10.73 -3.31 11.56
N SER A 102 11.18 -2.66 10.48
CA SER A 102 11.08 -3.21 9.14
C SER A 102 12.32 -2.82 8.33
N ASN A 103 12.78 -3.74 7.48
CA ASN A 103 13.84 -3.46 6.52
C ASN A 103 13.29 -2.94 5.17
N SER A 104 12.00 -2.63 5.09
CA SER A 104 11.43 -2.06 3.85
C SER A 104 12.02 -0.67 3.59
N PRO A 105 12.32 -0.34 2.32
CA PRO A 105 12.79 1.00 1.98
C PRO A 105 11.82 2.11 2.38
N ASN A 106 10.51 1.83 2.30
CA ASN A 106 9.50 2.79 2.72
C ASN A 106 9.56 3.06 4.24
N PHE A 107 9.74 2.01 5.05
CA PHE A 107 9.96 2.18 6.47
C PHE A 107 11.22 3.00 6.73
N THR A 108 12.36 2.57 6.16
CA THR A 108 13.67 3.18 6.42
C THR A 108 13.72 4.65 6.05
N TYR A 109 13.23 5.02 4.86
CA TYR A 109 13.43 6.39 4.33
C TYR A 109 12.24 7.34 4.52
N THR A 110 11.09 6.83 5.01
CA THR A 110 9.89 7.63 5.15
C THR A 110 9.39 7.71 6.59
N TYR A 111 9.46 6.59 7.30
CA TYR A 111 8.79 6.47 8.59
C TYR A 111 9.72 6.21 9.78
N ALA A 112 10.95 5.74 9.58
CA ALA A 112 11.84 5.34 10.65
C ALA A 112 12.10 6.46 11.67
N TYR A 113 12.25 7.71 11.20
CA TYR A 113 12.38 8.87 12.06
C TYR A 113 11.17 9.04 12.99
N VAL A 114 9.96 9.01 12.42
CA VAL A 114 8.72 9.18 13.20
C VAL A 114 8.53 8.06 14.20
N PHE A 115 8.74 6.81 13.79
CA PHE A 115 8.69 5.68 14.71
C PHE A 115 9.73 5.80 15.83
N ASN A 116 10.92 6.32 15.53
CA ASN A 116 11.96 6.53 16.53
C ASN A 116 11.60 7.66 17.50
N SER A 117 11.10 8.80 17.01
CA SER A 117 10.72 9.92 17.85
C SER A 117 9.56 9.60 18.80
N LEU A 118 8.69 8.66 18.41
CA LEU A 118 7.59 8.15 19.22
C LEU A 118 7.97 6.98 20.15
N GLY A 119 9.26 6.57 20.18
CA GLY A 119 9.72 5.43 20.97
C GLY A 119 9.18 4.08 20.48
N MET A 120 8.76 4.01 19.21
CA MET A 120 8.15 2.82 18.62
C MET A 120 9.14 1.93 17.88
N ILE A 121 10.43 2.26 17.85
CA ILE A 121 11.48 1.37 17.30
C ILE A 121 11.93 0.41 18.39
N ILE A 122 12.09 -0.85 18.03
CA ILE A 122 12.63 -1.89 18.91
C ILE A 122 14.12 -1.60 19.16
N ASP A 123 14.53 -1.39 20.41
CA ASP A 123 15.87 -0.89 20.77
C ASP A 123 17.03 -1.75 20.25
N TRP A 124 16.94 -3.07 20.38
CA TRP A 124 17.99 -3.95 19.92
C TRP A 124 18.09 -4.06 18.38
N THR A 125 17.16 -3.49 17.62
CA THR A 125 17.26 -3.36 16.16
C THR A 125 17.98 -2.09 15.72
N LYS A 126 18.17 -1.12 16.63
CA LYS A 126 18.88 0.11 16.33
C LYS A 126 20.36 -0.20 16.08
N PRO A 127 20.95 0.28 14.99
CA PRO A 127 22.38 0.15 14.78
C PRO A 127 23.14 0.95 15.85
N LYS A 128 24.37 0.53 16.17
CA LYS A 128 25.23 1.23 17.14
C LYS A 128 25.42 2.71 16.80
N THR A 129 25.61 3.01 15.52
CA THR A 129 25.62 4.37 15.00
C THR A 129 24.27 4.62 14.34
N ALA A 130 23.50 5.55 14.88
CA ALA A 130 22.18 5.87 14.35
C ALA A 130 22.31 6.47 12.93
N PRO A 131 21.71 5.84 11.90
CA PRO A 131 21.72 6.41 10.57
C PRO A 131 20.86 7.68 10.51
N LYS A 132 21.14 8.55 9.55
CA LYS A 132 20.37 9.78 9.32
C LYS A 132 18.87 9.54 9.22
N SER A 133 18.44 8.42 8.67
CA SER A 133 17.03 8.05 8.59
C SER A 133 16.32 7.87 9.93
N LEU A 134 17.05 7.68 11.01
CA LEU A 134 16.51 7.62 12.38
C LEU A 134 16.61 8.95 13.13
N THR A 135 17.54 9.83 12.74
CA THR A 135 17.87 11.05 13.48
C THR A 135 17.42 12.33 12.79
N GLU A 136 17.24 12.28 11.47
CA GLU A 136 16.83 13.44 10.67
C GLU A 136 15.43 13.22 10.08
N SER A 137 14.61 14.28 10.16
CA SER A 137 13.28 14.31 9.54
C SER A 137 13.36 14.13 8.02
N PRO A 138 12.54 13.29 7.41
CA PRO A 138 12.53 13.12 5.97
C PRO A 138 11.97 14.35 5.24
N LYS A 139 12.77 14.95 4.36
CA LYS A 139 12.41 16.22 3.70
C LYS A 139 11.35 16.11 2.59
N LEU A 140 11.25 14.94 1.93
CA LEU A 140 10.46 14.80 0.71
C LEU A 140 9.22 13.91 0.83
N ARG A 141 9.26 12.84 1.62
CA ARG A 141 8.18 11.83 1.64
C ARG A 141 7.24 11.89 2.82
N ASN A 142 7.68 12.46 3.91
CA ASN A 142 6.90 12.64 5.14
C ASN A 142 7.41 13.86 5.88
N PRO A 143 7.39 15.07 5.27
CA PRO A 143 7.97 16.28 5.85
C PRO A 143 7.27 16.69 7.16
N ASP A 144 5.99 16.38 7.28
CA ASP A 144 5.19 16.70 8.47
C ASP A 144 5.36 15.69 9.62
N ASN A 145 6.22 14.69 9.43
CA ASN A 145 6.51 13.64 10.42
C ASN A 145 5.25 12.95 10.96
N VAL A 146 4.29 12.68 10.10
CA VAL A 146 3.03 12.04 10.47
C VAL A 146 3.22 10.52 10.52
N LEU A 147 2.80 9.90 11.62
CA LEU A 147 2.70 8.46 11.72
C LEU A 147 1.56 7.99 10.80
N GLY A 148 1.92 7.41 9.66
CA GLY A 148 0.98 6.93 8.66
C GLY A 148 0.88 5.41 8.63
N PHE A 149 0.08 4.90 7.69
CA PHE A 149 0.04 3.46 7.38
C PHE A 149 1.33 3.04 6.68
N GLU A 150 2.39 2.76 7.45
CA GLU A 150 3.58 2.13 6.87
C GLU A 150 3.20 0.74 6.37
N LYS A 151 3.38 0.52 5.07
CA LYS A 151 2.79 -0.60 4.35
C LYS A 151 3.21 -1.97 4.90
N SER A 152 4.50 -2.19 5.13
CA SER A 152 4.99 -3.50 5.56
C SER A 152 4.53 -3.84 6.99
N VAL A 153 4.51 -2.85 7.88
CA VAL A 153 3.98 -3.00 9.24
C VAL A 153 2.47 -3.24 9.20
N TYR A 154 1.74 -2.44 8.44
CA TYR A 154 0.29 -2.58 8.34
C TYR A 154 -0.13 -3.94 7.76
N PHE A 155 0.54 -4.40 6.71
CA PHE A 155 0.31 -5.72 6.11
C PHE A 155 0.64 -6.86 7.07
N SER A 156 1.68 -6.70 7.88
CA SER A 156 2.02 -7.65 8.94
C SER A 156 0.91 -7.77 9.97
N LEU A 157 0.35 -6.64 10.40
CA LEU A 157 -0.76 -6.62 11.36
C LEU A 157 -2.03 -7.24 10.77
N LEU A 158 -2.36 -6.94 9.52
CA LEU A 158 -3.49 -7.58 8.84
C LEU A 158 -3.29 -9.10 8.70
N TYR A 159 -2.06 -9.54 8.43
CA TYR A 159 -1.77 -10.97 8.35
C TYR A 159 -1.95 -11.66 9.70
N ILE A 160 -1.44 -11.05 10.79
CA ILE A 160 -1.61 -11.58 12.15
C ILE A 160 -3.09 -11.68 12.51
N THR A 161 -3.88 -10.62 12.26
CA THR A 161 -5.27 -10.54 12.70
C THR A 161 -6.24 -11.37 11.88
N ASN A 162 -5.99 -11.51 10.58
CA ASN A 162 -6.99 -12.06 9.67
C ASN A 162 -6.66 -13.50 9.21
N PHE A 163 -5.39 -13.90 9.22
CA PHE A 163 -4.95 -15.12 8.57
C PHE A 163 -4.14 -16.07 9.45
N ILE A 164 -3.68 -15.63 10.63
CA ILE A 164 -3.06 -16.51 11.59
C ILE A 164 -4.14 -16.91 12.60
N LYS A 165 -4.44 -18.22 12.64
CA LYS A 165 -5.38 -18.75 13.63
C LYS A 165 -4.87 -18.37 15.04
N GLU A 166 -5.74 -17.74 15.81
CA GLU A 166 -5.43 -17.28 17.17
C GLU A 166 -4.21 -16.34 17.27
N GLY A 167 -3.89 -15.65 16.17
CA GLY A 167 -2.72 -14.75 16.08
C GLY A 167 -2.73 -13.56 17.06
N THR A 168 -3.85 -13.34 17.75
CA THR A 168 -4.00 -12.34 18.81
C THR A 168 -4.33 -12.97 20.18
N ASN A 169 -4.35 -14.29 20.27
CA ASN A 169 -4.55 -15.02 21.52
C ASN A 169 -3.21 -15.19 22.24
N GLU A 170 -3.07 -14.60 23.43
CA GLU A 170 -1.84 -14.60 24.20
C GLU A 170 -1.38 -16.01 24.59
N GLU A 171 -2.27 -16.84 25.10
CA GLU A 171 -1.95 -18.21 25.53
C GLU A 171 -1.47 -19.06 24.36
N PHE A 172 -2.16 -18.95 23.22
CA PHE A 172 -1.73 -19.62 22.00
C PHE A 172 -0.33 -19.20 21.56
N ILE A 173 -0.06 -17.88 21.57
CA ILE A 173 1.25 -17.33 21.17
C ILE A 173 2.33 -17.81 22.12
N ILE A 174 2.15 -17.69 23.44
CA ILE A 174 3.14 -18.12 24.43
C ILE A 174 3.42 -19.62 24.29
N LYS A 175 2.37 -20.45 24.13
CA LYS A 175 2.52 -21.91 23.97
C LYS A 175 3.32 -22.29 22.73
N ASN A 176 3.18 -21.53 21.64
CA ASN A 176 3.81 -21.81 20.34
C ASN A 176 5.08 -20.95 20.09
N ALA A 177 5.40 -20.03 20.99
CA ALA A 177 6.55 -19.14 20.84
C ALA A 177 7.86 -19.85 21.14
N LYS A 178 8.87 -19.49 20.35
CA LYS A 178 10.26 -19.83 20.65
C LYS A 178 10.79 -18.87 21.71
N LYS A 179 11.79 -19.31 22.46
CA LYS A 179 12.55 -18.42 23.35
C LYS A 179 13.17 -17.29 22.50
N LEU A 180 13.09 -16.06 23.00
CA LEU A 180 13.64 -14.90 22.30
C LEU A 180 15.16 -15.06 22.14
N ASP A 181 15.61 -15.05 20.89
CA ASP A 181 17.02 -14.97 20.50
C ASP A 181 17.21 -13.75 19.57
N THR A 182 17.55 -12.62 20.17
CA THR A 182 17.74 -11.36 19.44
C THR A 182 18.91 -11.42 18.46
N LYS A 183 19.95 -12.23 18.76
CA LYS A 183 21.11 -12.38 17.86
C LYS A 183 20.72 -13.15 16.60
N ALA A 184 20.01 -14.27 16.77
CA ALA A 184 19.53 -15.06 15.63
C ALA A 184 18.55 -14.26 14.76
N ILE A 185 17.60 -13.53 15.38
CA ILE A 185 16.64 -12.67 14.65
C ILE A 185 17.37 -11.57 13.88
N LEU A 186 18.32 -10.86 14.53
CA LEU A 186 19.13 -9.83 13.87
C LEU A 186 20.03 -10.41 12.77
N GLY A 187 20.59 -11.59 12.97
CA GLY A 187 21.38 -12.28 11.95
C GLY A 187 20.58 -12.56 10.69
N ALA A 188 19.36 -13.08 10.87
CA ALA A 188 18.43 -13.31 9.78
C ALA A 188 18.00 -12.01 9.07
N THR A 189 17.74 -10.93 9.83
CA THR A 189 17.39 -9.61 9.28
C THR A 189 18.57 -8.87 8.64
N LYS A 190 19.79 -9.01 9.17
CA LYS A 190 21.00 -8.42 8.56
C LYS A 190 21.30 -9.02 7.20
N THR A 191 21.05 -10.30 7.01
CA THR A 191 21.19 -10.93 5.70
C THR A 191 20.22 -10.30 4.67
N ALA A 192 19.04 -9.87 5.11
CA ALA A 192 18.11 -9.09 4.30
C ALA A 192 18.59 -7.63 4.09
N LEU A 193 19.24 -7.01 5.08
CA LEU A 193 19.84 -5.66 4.97
C LEU A 193 21.08 -5.62 4.04
N GLN A 194 21.86 -6.68 4.01
CA GLN A 194 22.95 -6.82 3.02
C GLN A 194 22.40 -6.93 1.59
N LYS A 195 21.22 -7.49 1.43
CA LYS A 195 20.48 -7.46 0.17
C LYS A 195 19.92 -6.06 -0.19
N ASN A 196 19.98 -5.06 0.70
CA ASN A 196 19.53 -3.70 0.37
C ASN A 196 20.26 -3.10 -0.83
N LYS A 197 21.55 -3.41 -1.03
CA LYS A 197 22.24 -3.00 -2.26
C LYS A 197 21.67 -3.67 -3.51
N GLU A 198 21.27 -4.93 -3.41
CA GLU A 198 20.56 -5.63 -4.48
C GLU A 198 19.14 -5.07 -4.65
N TYR A 199 18.46 -4.71 -3.57
CA TYR A 199 17.16 -4.04 -3.62
C TYR A 199 17.26 -2.68 -4.31
N ASP A 200 18.27 -1.88 -4.03
CA ASP A 200 18.46 -0.57 -4.67
C ASP A 200 18.73 -0.71 -6.19
N LEU A 201 19.51 -1.72 -6.57
CA LEU A 201 19.72 -2.05 -7.98
C LEU A 201 18.44 -2.53 -8.67
N ILE A 202 17.69 -3.42 -8.02
CA ILE A 202 16.40 -3.91 -8.54
C ILE A 202 15.38 -2.76 -8.59
N HIS A 203 15.32 -1.91 -7.58
CA HIS A 203 14.48 -0.71 -7.57
C HIS A 203 14.83 0.24 -8.71
N LYS A 204 16.12 0.43 -9.00
CA LYS A 204 16.57 1.24 -10.13
C LYS A 204 16.11 0.62 -11.45
N GLN A 205 16.34 -0.67 -11.65
CA GLN A 205 15.93 -1.38 -12.86
C GLN A 205 14.41 -1.32 -13.09
N VAL A 206 13.61 -1.54 -12.05
CA VAL A 206 12.15 -1.47 -12.17
C VAL A 206 11.65 -0.06 -12.43
N ARG A 207 12.26 0.98 -11.85
CA ARG A 207 11.92 2.37 -12.19
C ARG A 207 12.22 2.65 -13.65
N GLU A 208 13.33 2.16 -14.17
CA GLU A 208 13.68 2.30 -15.60
C GLU A 208 12.71 1.54 -16.50
N GLU A 209 12.31 0.31 -16.12
CA GLU A 209 11.30 -0.46 -16.84
C GLU A 209 9.93 0.24 -16.81
N GLN A 210 9.50 0.73 -15.66
CA GLN A 210 8.25 1.49 -15.52
C GLN A 210 8.27 2.78 -16.36
N LYS A 211 9.41 3.47 -16.41
CA LYS A 211 9.60 4.64 -17.26
C LYS A 211 9.45 4.27 -18.75
N LYS A 212 10.10 3.20 -19.19
CA LYS A 212 9.98 2.69 -20.57
C LYS A 212 8.53 2.29 -20.91
N VAL A 213 7.83 1.64 -19.98
CA VAL A 213 6.41 1.28 -20.16
C VAL A 213 5.53 2.53 -20.26
N LYS A 214 5.79 3.55 -19.44
CA LYS A 214 5.06 4.82 -19.48
C LYS A 214 5.28 5.55 -20.81
N GLU A 215 6.52 5.64 -21.25
CA GLU A 215 6.89 6.21 -22.54
C GLU A 215 6.24 5.48 -23.73
N ARG A 216 6.21 4.12 -23.70
CA ARG A 216 5.51 3.32 -24.70
C ARG A 216 4.01 3.61 -24.71
N LYS A 217 3.37 3.67 -23.55
CA LYS A 217 1.93 4.00 -23.44
C LYS A 217 1.65 5.40 -23.99
N GLU A 218 2.51 6.35 -23.73
CA GLU A 218 2.37 7.72 -24.21
C GLU A 218 2.55 7.79 -25.74
N LYS A 219 3.54 7.10 -26.31
CA LYS A 219 3.70 6.97 -27.76
C LYS A 219 2.46 6.36 -28.41
N ILE A 220 1.91 5.28 -27.86
CA ILE A 220 0.68 4.65 -28.36
C ILE A 220 -0.49 5.64 -28.29
N ARG A 221 -0.64 6.36 -27.17
CA ARG A 221 -1.69 7.37 -26.99
C ARG A 221 -1.59 8.49 -28.04
N ASN A 222 -0.39 8.98 -28.29
CA ASN A 222 -0.14 10.02 -29.30
C ASN A 222 -0.43 9.50 -30.71
N THR A 223 -0.04 8.28 -31.03
CA THR A 223 -0.36 7.64 -32.31
C THR A 223 -1.87 7.50 -32.53
N ILE A 224 -2.59 7.03 -31.49
CA ILE A 224 -4.06 6.93 -31.55
C ILE A 224 -4.69 8.30 -31.76
N GLN A 225 -4.20 9.32 -31.10
CA GLN A 225 -4.70 10.71 -31.25
C GLN A 225 -4.45 11.23 -32.68
N THR A 226 -3.26 10.97 -33.22
CA THR A 226 -2.90 11.34 -34.61
C THR A 226 -3.83 10.64 -35.60
N VAL A 227 -4.06 9.33 -35.46
CA VAL A 227 -4.98 8.57 -36.31
C VAL A 227 -6.42 9.12 -36.23
N LYS A 228 -6.90 9.45 -35.03
CA LYS A 228 -8.22 10.08 -34.84
C LYS A 228 -8.30 11.42 -35.55
N ASN A 229 -7.27 12.26 -35.43
CA ASN A 229 -7.24 13.58 -36.09
C ASN A 229 -7.24 13.43 -37.63
N VAL A 230 -6.48 12.49 -38.19
CA VAL A 230 -6.46 12.20 -39.64
C VAL A 230 -7.82 11.68 -40.12
N ALA A 231 -8.45 10.77 -39.38
CA ALA A 231 -9.78 10.27 -39.69
C ALA A 231 -10.84 11.40 -39.68
N THR A 232 -10.76 12.29 -38.68
CA THR A 232 -11.68 13.46 -38.60
C THR A 232 -11.45 14.43 -39.76
N LEU A 233 -10.23 14.68 -40.17
CA LEU A 233 -9.89 15.50 -41.34
C LEU A 233 -10.35 14.85 -42.64
N GLY A 234 -10.25 13.52 -42.76
CA GLY A 234 -10.76 12.75 -43.89
C GLY A 234 -12.27 12.90 -44.04
N LEU A 235 -13.02 12.71 -42.95
CA LEU A 235 -14.49 12.89 -42.91
C LEU A 235 -14.90 14.32 -43.23
N LEU A 236 -14.13 15.32 -42.83
CA LEU A 236 -14.42 16.74 -43.18
C LEU A 236 -14.16 17.02 -44.66
N LYS A 237 -13.17 16.40 -45.29
CA LYS A 237 -12.93 16.49 -46.73
C LYS A 237 -14.05 15.83 -47.55
N GLU A 238 -14.56 14.66 -47.12
CA GLU A 238 -15.70 14.00 -47.76
C GLU A 238 -16.99 14.84 -47.64
N LYS A 239 -17.28 15.39 -46.47
CA LYS A 239 -18.43 16.29 -46.27
C LYS A 239 -18.33 17.56 -47.12
N LYS A 240 -17.15 18.10 -47.39
CA LYS A 240 -16.96 19.22 -48.33
C LYS A 240 -17.17 18.79 -49.78
N LYS A 241 -16.71 17.59 -50.21
CA LYS A 241 -16.98 17.06 -51.55
C LYS A 241 -18.48 16.85 -51.80
N VAL A 242 -19.23 16.32 -50.82
CA VAL A 242 -20.68 16.11 -50.91
C VAL A 242 -21.44 17.45 -51.00
N LYS A 243 -20.99 18.51 -50.32
CA LYS A 243 -21.64 19.85 -50.41
C LYS A 243 -21.40 20.58 -51.72
N THR A 244 -20.33 20.25 -52.47
CA THR A 244 -20.06 20.86 -53.77
C THR A 244 -20.76 20.16 -54.93
N SER A 245 -21.27 18.91 -54.75
CA SER A 245 -22.01 18.16 -55.79
C SER A 245 -23.54 18.37 -55.70
N SER A 246 -24.07 19.07 -54.71
CA SER A 246 -25.51 19.25 -54.52
C SER A 246 -26.07 20.59 -55.02
N LYS A 247 -25.39 21.30 -55.92
CA LYS A 247 -25.91 22.48 -56.59
C LYS A 247 -26.39 22.13 -58.02
N LYS A 248 -27.41 21.31 -58.14
CA LYS A 248 -28.32 21.34 -59.27
C LYS A 248 -29.72 21.03 -58.75
N THR A 249 -30.48 22.09 -58.61
CA THR A 249 -31.91 22.06 -58.28
C THR A 249 -32.72 21.65 -59.51
N PRO A 250 -33.73 20.82 -59.38
CA PRO A 250 -34.95 20.91 -60.13
C PRO A 250 -36.13 21.44 -59.28
N LYS A 251 -36.88 22.27 -59.91
CA LYS A 251 -38.09 22.98 -59.43
C LYS A 251 -39.14 22.01 -58.94
N LYS A 252 -39.89 22.50 -57.92
CA LYS A 252 -41.12 21.93 -57.32
C LYS A 252 -42.24 21.63 -58.29
N PRO A 253 -43.16 20.77 -57.84
CA PRO A 253 -44.58 21.15 -57.86
C PRO A 253 -45.21 21.18 -56.45
N LYS A 254 -46.12 22.14 -56.30
CA LYS A 254 -46.94 22.34 -55.11
C LYS A 254 -48.07 21.27 -55.06
N ALA A 255 -48.34 20.72 -53.89
CA ALA A 255 -49.61 20.10 -53.54
C ALA A 255 -49.86 20.22 -52.04
N LYS A 256 -50.80 20.94 -51.76
CA LYS A 256 -52.07 21.05 -51.00
C LYS A 256 -52.06 20.35 -49.63
N LEU A 257 -52.42 21.21 -48.67
CA LEU A 257 -52.89 20.93 -47.32
C LEU A 257 -53.94 19.85 -47.25
N THR A 258 -53.94 19.02 -46.29
CA THR A 258 -55.10 18.51 -45.60
C THR A 258 -54.85 18.39 -44.11
N LYS A 259 -55.74 19.07 -43.36
CA LYS A 259 -55.90 19.03 -41.91
C LYS A 259 -56.51 17.69 -41.47
N ARG A 260 -56.20 17.26 -40.25
CA ARG A 260 -57.03 16.51 -39.27
C ARG A 260 -56.13 15.54 -38.51
N ASN A 261 -56.24 15.27 -37.23
CA ASN A 261 -57.15 15.65 -36.15
C ASN A 261 -56.46 15.34 -34.82
N LYS A 262 -56.79 16.13 -33.84
CA LYS A 262 -56.61 15.83 -32.38
C LYS A 262 -57.34 14.56 -31.98
N ILE A 263 -56.90 13.86 -30.97
CA ILE A 263 -57.65 13.20 -29.90
C ILE A 263 -56.54 12.79 -28.85
N ARG A 264 -56.50 13.44 -27.68
CA ARG A 264 -57.05 13.22 -26.32
C ARG A 264 -56.64 11.87 -25.69
N LYS A 265 -55.83 12.01 -24.65
CA LYS A 265 -56.09 11.84 -23.19
C LYS A 265 -56.56 10.47 -22.70
N THR A 266 -55.88 10.09 -21.63
CA THR A 266 -56.22 9.47 -20.32
C THR A 266 -55.78 8.01 -20.24
N LYS A 267 -55.11 7.55 -19.22
CA LYS A 267 -55.13 7.71 -17.76
C LYS A 267 -53.73 7.43 -17.20
#